data_bcd794c237e8930190a7ae080a799322
#
_entry.id   bcd794c237e8930190a7ae080a799322
#
_cell.length_a   1.000
_cell.length_b   1.000
_cell.length_c   1.000
_cell.angle_alpha   90.00
_cell.angle_beta   90.00
_cell.angle_gamma   90.00
#
_symmetry.space_group_name_H-M   'P 1'
#
loop_
_entity.id
_entity.type
_entity.pdbx_description
1 polymer ?
#
loop_
_entity_poly.entity_id
_entity_poly.type
_entity_poly.pdbx_seq_one_letter_code
_entity_poly.pdbx_strand_id
1 'polypeptide(L)'
;MLLSKLVDLIKSGESKFIKANIFENIDIENAASLDIALKNQISFLEENNILKDNLGKTSASAIITSNNNEILGLLESLNISNIVVENPRIAFAEVLN
;
A
#
# COMPACT_ATOMS: atom_id res chain seq x y z
N MET A 1 3.10 -9.22 10.74
CA MET A 1 1.64 -9.45 10.55
C MET A 1 1.37 -9.75 9.07
N LEU A 2 0.60 -10.76 8.79
CA LEU A 2 0.23 -11.08 7.41
C LEU A 2 -0.53 -9.93 6.76
N LEU A 3 -0.27 -9.70 5.49
CA LEU A 3 -0.92 -8.63 4.72
C LEU A 3 -2.46 -8.72 4.80
N SER A 4 -3.03 -9.93 4.76
CA SER A 4 -4.47 -10.14 4.91
C SER A 4 -5.00 -9.65 6.26
N LYS A 5 -4.20 -9.73 7.31
CA LYS A 5 -4.56 -9.21 8.64
C LYS A 5 -4.52 -7.69 8.68
N LEU A 6 -3.56 -7.09 7.98
CA LEU A 6 -3.51 -5.63 7.83
C LEU A 6 -4.73 -5.12 7.06
N VAL A 7 -5.18 -5.86 6.05
CA VAL A 7 -6.41 -5.50 5.32
C VAL A 7 -7.60 -5.47 6.30
N ASP A 8 -7.74 -6.47 7.17
CA ASP A 8 -8.81 -6.51 8.16
C ASP A 8 -8.73 -5.32 9.12
N LEU A 9 -7.53 -4.96 9.55
CA LEU A 9 -7.30 -3.80 10.41
C LEU A 9 -7.76 -2.50 9.72
N ILE A 10 -7.39 -2.32 8.47
CA ILE A 10 -7.74 -1.14 7.67
C ILE A 10 -9.25 -1.08 7.43
N LYS A 11 -9.91 -2.22 7.18
CA LYS A 11 -11.36 -2.26 7.01
C LYS A 11 -12.10 -1.77 8.24
N SER A 12 -11.57 -2.01 9.43
CA SER A 12 -12.21 -1.57 10.68
C SER A 12 -11.86 -0.13 11.06
N GLY A 13 -10.98 0.52 10.31
CA GLY A 13 -10.51 1.88 10.59
C GLY A 13 -11.30 2.97 9.86
N GLU A 14 -10.70 4.16 9.79
CA GLU A 14 -11.34 5.38 9.31
C GLU A 14 -10.95 5.78 7.89
N SER A 15 -10.11 4.99 7.21
CA SER A 15 -9.56 5.36 5.90
C SER A 15 -10.51 5.13 4.74
N LYS A 16 -11.66 4.53 4.97
CA LYS A 16 -12.68 4.16 3.96
C LYS A 16 -12.12 3.19 2.93
N PHE A 17 -12.03 1.95 3.36
CA PHE A 17 -11.55 0.84 2.54
C PHE A 17 -12.43 0.65 1.29
N ILE A 18 -11.79 0.42 0.14
CA ILE A 18 -12.45 0.15 -1.14
C ILE A 18 -12.22 -1.31 -1.56
N LYS A 19 -10.98 -1.72 -1.71
CA LYS A 19 -10.64 -3.10 -2.11
C LYS A 19 -9.17 -3.40 -1.78
N ALA A 20 -8.81 -4.67 -1.86
CA ALA A 20 -7.42 -5.09 -1.76
C ALA A 20 -7.08 -6.05 -2.89
N ASN A 21 -5.89 -5.93 -3.45
CA ASN A 21 -5.35 -6.82 -4.48
C ASN A 21 -4.09 -7.47 -3.89
N ILE A 22 -4.24 -8.67 -3.36
CA ILE A 22 -3.15 -9.39 -2.73
C ILE A 22 -2.64 -10.45 -3.71
N PHE A 23 -1.44 -10.23 -4.26
CA PHE A 23 -0.78 -11.19 -5.16
C PHE A 23 -0.03 -12.26 -4.37
N GLU A 24 0.45 -11.89 -3.19
CA GLU A 24 1.13 -12.79 -2.27
C GLU A 24 0.82 -12.34 -0.84
N ASN A 25 0.43 -13.25 0.04
CA ASN A 25 0.10 -12.92 1.43
C ASN A 25 1.36 -12.85 2.28
N ILE A 26 2.06 -11.74 2.14
CA ILE A 26 3.36 -11.48 2.73
C ILE A 26 3.24 -11.19 4.22
N ASP A 27 4.21 -11.65 5.00
CA ASP A 27 4.33 -11.26 6.41
C ASP A 27 4.99 -9.89 6.47
N ILE A 28 4.20 -8.85 6.70
CA ILE A 28 4.68 -7.46 6.76
C ILE A 28 5.38 -7.23 8.10
N GLU A 29 6.65 -6.87 8.02
CA GLU A 29 7.49 -6.65 9.19
C GLU A 29 7.34 -5.23 9.73
N ASN A 30 7.26 -4.25 8.84
CA ASN A 30 7.28 -2.84 9.18
C ASN A 30 6.59 -2.00 8.12
N ALA A 31 6.40 -0.72 8.44
CA ALA A 31 5.91 0.28 7.50
C ALA A 31 6.96 1.38 7.34
N ALA A 32 7.11 1.90 6.12
CA ALA A 32 8.11 2.93 5.82
C ALA A 32 7.62 3.79 4.65
N SER A 33 8.19 4.98 4.51
CA SER A 33 7.90 5.82 3.35
C SER A 33 8.38 5.15 2.05
N LEU A 34 7.79 5.54 0.93
CA LEU A 34 7.95 4.84 -0.34
C LEU A 34 9.41 4.75 -0.81
N ASP A 35 10.18 5.80 -0.61
CA ASP A 35 11.56 5.91 -1.07
C ASP A 35 12.56 5.08 -0.26
N ILE A 36 12.23 4.73 0.98
CA ILE A 36 13.12 3.96 1.86
C ILE A 36 12.57 2.58 2.24
N ALA A 37 11.37 2.25 1.81
CA ALA A 37 10.76 0.95 2.13
C ALA A 37 11.58 -0.19 1.53
N LEU A 38 11.74 -1.24 2.33
CA LEU A 38 12.47 -2.45 1.97
C LEU A 38 11.50 -3.61 1.75
N LYS A 39 12.04 -4.75 1.30
CA LYS A 39 11.27 -5.98 1.16
C LYS A 39 10.59 -6.33 2.48
N ASN A 40 9.36 -6.83 2.40
CA ASN A 40 8.49 -7.17 3.52
C ASN A 40 8.02 -5.96 4.32
N GLN A 41 8.12 -4.77 3.75
CA GLN A 41 7.57 -3.56 4.33
C GLN A 41 6.41 -3.04 3.49
N ILE A 42 5.47 -2.36 4.15
CA ILE A 42 4.35 -1.70 3.50
C ILE A 42 4.58 -0.20 3.45
N SER A 43 4.18 0.43 2.36
CA SER A 43 4.24 1.87 2.23
C SER A 43 2.89 2.42 1.79
N PHE A 44 2.80 3.71 1.55
CA PHE A 44 1.59 4.32 1.03
C PHE A 44 1.93 5.29 -0.11
N LEU A 45 0.96 5.52 -0.97
CA LEU A 45 1.10 6.39 -2.13
C LEU A 45 -0.14 7.25 -2.23
N GLU A 46 0.07 8.58 -2.23
CA GLU A 46 -0.98 9.54 -2.55
C GLU A 46 -0.88 9.90 -4.03
N GLU A 47 -1.95 10.46 -4.59
CA GLU A 47 -1.95 10.93 -5.98
C GLU A 47 -0.99 12.09 -6.15
N ASN A 48 0.19 11.77 -6.72
CA ASN A 48 1.22 12.74 -6.99
C ASN A 48 2.11 12.19 -8.11
N ASN A 49 2.33 12.97 -9.16
CA ASN A 49 3.11 12.52 -10.31
C ASN A 49 4.56 12.17 -9.95
N ILE A 50 5.14 12.87 -8.98
CA ILE A 50 6.51 12.58 -8.54
C ILE A 50 6.60 11.19 -7.91
N LEU A 51 5.56 10.78 -7.18
CA LEU A 51 5.54 9.47 -6.54
C LEU A 51 5.41 8.33 -7.54
N LYS A 52 4.80 8.56 -8.70
CA LYS A 52 4.72 7.56 -9.76
C LYS A 52 6.10 7.18 -10.28
N ASP A 53 6.99 8.13 -10.43
CA ASP A 53 8.37 7.86 -10.86
C ASP A 53 9.11 7.02 -9.81
N ASN A 54 8.85 7.27 -8.53
CA ASN A 54 9.46 6.52 -7.44
C ASN A 54 8.90 5.11 -7.30
N LEU A 55 7.68 4.88 -7.77
CA LEU A 55 7.00 3.61 -7.63
C LEU A 55 7.76 2.45 -8.29
N GLY A 56 8.34 2.69 -9.45
CA GLY A 56 9.15 1.69 -10.13
C GLY A 56 10.48 1.39 -9.45
N LYS A 57 10.87 2.22 -8.49
CA LYS A 57 12.14 2.09 -7.76
C LYS A 57 11.97 1.59 -6.33
N THR A 58 10.73 1.55 -5.82
CA THR A 58 10.51 1.12 -4.44
C THR A 58 10.75 -0.38 -4.28
N SER A 59 11.26 -0.76 -3.11
CA SER A 59 11.38 -2.16 -2.72
C SER A 59 10.24 -2.62 -1.81
N ALA A 60 9.24 -1.76 -1.55
CA ALA A 60 8.08 -2.12 -0.73
C ALA A 60 7.36 -3.33 -1.30
N SER A 61 6.94 -4.23 -0.43
CA SER A 61 6.20 -5.43 -0.84
C SER A 61 4.71 -5.21 -0.98
N ALA A 62 4.18 -4.15 -0.38
CA ALA A 62 2.77 -3.78 -0.48
C ALA A 62 2.63 -2.27 -0.38
N ILE A 63 1.58 -1.73 -1.00
CA ILE A 63 1.35 -0.29 -1.03
C ILE A 63 -0.12 0.01 -0.76
N ILE A 64 -0.36 0.96 0.14
CA ILE A 64 -1.69 1.54 0.38
C ILE A 64 -1.84 2.71 -0.58
N THR A 65 -2.91 2.73 -1.36
CA THR A 65 -3.10 3.76 -2.39
C THR A 65 -4.55 4.22 -2.49
N SER A 66 -4.77 5.35 -3.13
CA SER A 66 -6.10 5.81 -3.51
C SER A 66 -6.60 5.04 -4.75
N ASN A 67 -7.89 5.19 -5.07
CA ASN A 67 -8.51 4.50 -6.20
C ASN A 67 -8.21 5.25 -7.50
N ASN A 68 -7.00 5.06 -8.02
CA ASN A 68 -6.50 5.68 -9.24
C ASN A 68 -6.10 4.58 -10.23
N ASN A 69 -6.80 4.50 -11.35
CA ASN A 69 -6.62 3.43 -12.33
C ASN A 69 -5.21 3.37 -12.91
N GLU A 70 -4.57 4.50 -13.12
CA GLU A 70 -3.20 4.56 -13.63
C GLU A 70 -2.21 3.95 -12.64
N ILE A 71 -2.33 4.32 -11.37
CA ILE A 71 -1.49 3.78 -10.31
C ILE A 71 -1.75 2.28 -10.13
N LEU A 72 -3.02 1.88 -10.11
CA LEU A 72 -3.38 0.47 -9.93
C LEU A 72 -2.85 -0.40 -11.08
N GLY A 73 -2.93 0.09 -12.31
CA GLY A 73 -2.36 -0.60 -13.46
C GLY A 73 -0.85 -0.78 -13.35
N LEU A 74 -0.16 0.24 -12.85
CA LEU A 74 1.29 0.17 -12.64
C LEU A 74 1.66 -0.82 -11.53
N LEU A 75 0.93 -0.80 -10.41
CA LEU A 75 1.15 -1.75 -9.31
C LEU A 75 0.92 -3.18 -9.76
N GLU A 76 -0.12 -3.42 -10.56
CA GLU A 76 -0.39 -4.74 -11.13
C GLU A 76 0.76 -5.20 -12.02
N SER A 77 1.26 -4.33 -12.89
CA SER A 77 2.37 -4.67 -13.80
C SER A 77 3.66 -4.99 -13.05
N LEU A 78 3.85 -4.42 -11.86
CA LEU A 78 5.00 -4.65 -11.00
C LEU A 78 4.78 -5.81 -10.00
N ASN A 79 3.61 -6.43 -10.01
CA ASN A 79 3.21 -7.47 -9.05
C ASN A 79 3.31 -7.00 -7.59
N ILE A 80 2.98 -5.74 -7.34
CA ILE A 80 2.97 -5.19 -5.98
C ILE A 80 1.55 -5.29 -5.43
N SER A 81 1.39 -6.02 -4.33
CA SER A 81 0.13 -6.10 -3.60
C SER A 81 -0.29 -4.72 -3.11
N ASN A 82 -1.59 -4.43 -3.13
CA ASN A 82 -2.05 -3.09 -2.79
C ASN A 82 -3.38 -3.11 -2.04
N ILE A 83 -3.57 -2.08 -1.24
CA ILE A 83 -4.79 -1.85 -0.48
C ILE A 83 -5.32 -0.49 -0.92
N VAL A 84 -6.54 -0.48 -1.45
CA VAL A 84 -7.15 0.72 -2.03
C VAL A 84 -8.13 1.31 -1.04
N VAL A 85 -7.91 2.57 -0.66
CA VAL A 85 -8.72 3.30 0.30
C VAL A 85 -8.96 4.72 -0.21
N GLU A 86 -9.94 5.43 0.38
CA GLU A 86 -10.12 6.85 0.05
C GLU A 86 -9.02 7.72 0.65
N ASN A 87 -8.54 7.38 1.85
CA ASN A 87 -7.56 8.18 2.58
C ASN A 87 -6.30 7.35 2.93
N PRO A 88 -5.35 7.22 1.98
CA PRO A 88 -4.14 6.42 2.22
C PRO A 88 -3.33 6.83 3.43
N ARG A 89 -3.24 8.13 3.70
CA ARG A 89 -2.49 8.64 4.85
C ARG A 89 -3.09 8.17 6.18
N ILE A 90 -4.42 8.15 6.28
CA ILE A 90 -5.10 7.65 7.48
C ILE A 90 -4.85 6.16 7.65
N ALA A 91 -4.98 5.39 6.57
CA ALA A 91 -4.72 3.95 6.60
C ALA A 91 -3.27 3.67 7.03
N PHE A 92 -2.32 4.41 6.50
CA PHE A 92 -0.92 4.25 6.85
C PHE A 92 -0.65 4.54 8.34
N ALA A 93 -1.27 5.60 8.87
CA ALA A 93 -1.18 5.92 10.29
C ALA A 93 -1.75 4.80 11.16
N GLU A 94 -2.85 4.19 10.75
CA GLU A 94 -3.46 3.05 11.44
C GLU A 94 -2.54 1.83 11.47
N VAL A 95 -1.82 1.60 10.38
CA VAL A 95 -0.87 0.48 10.28
C VAL A 95 0.36 0.71 11.16
N LEU A 96 0.77 1.97 11.35
CA LEU A 96 1.92 2.31 12.18
C LEU A 96 1.67 2.12 13.69
N ASN A 97 0.44 2.07 14.09
CA ASN A 97 0.08 1.95 15.52
C ASN A 97 0.12 0.50 16.02
#